data_79126ccc05ebb81627529849d123c6d3
#
_entry.id   79126ccc05ebb81627529849d123c6d3
#
_cell.length_a   1.000
_cell.length_b   1.000
_cell.length_c   1.000
_cell.angle_alpha   90.00
_cell.angle_beta   90.00
_cell.angle_gamma   90.00
#
_symmetry.space_group_name_H-M   'P 1'
#
loop_
_entity.id
_entity.type
_entity.pdbx_description
1 polymer ?
#
loop_
_entity_poly.entity_id
_entity_poly.type
_entity_poly.pdbx_seq_one_letter_code
_entity_poly.pdbx_strand_id
1 'polypeptide(L)'
;MPTETYSKLSQLHYHVDKHGKKKATKKINKALEGTDYSLEKLKRGVAVYRHKDGSSLVNVKGTDITNKKDILSDIKLGLGLSKHDKQFSSRRKQIKDHMKNEDANSVTLVGHSLGGSIVTSAMAKSKSIRDNVKSAEVFNTGYTKEFGKELSKGLKKEDKSLLKQKLIHNHTEGD
;
A
#
# COMPACT_ATOMS: atom_id res chain seq x y z
N MET A 1 -5.95 8.43 13.13
CA MET A 1 -7.12 8.38 12.23
C MET A 1 -7.74 7.02 12.30
N PRO A 2 -9.08 6.92 12.20
CA PRO A 2 -9.71 5.61 12.22
C PRO A 2 -9.27 4.78 11.00
N THR A 3 -8.89 3.55 11.25
CA THR A 3 -8.56 2.50 10.25
C THR A 3 -9.61 2.43 9.11
N GLU A 4 -10.86 2.74 9.41
CA GLU A 4 -11.97 2.83 8.46
C GLU A 4 -11.72 3.85 7.33
N THR A 5 -11.18 5.03 7.63
CA THR A 5 -10.88 6.05 6.61
C THR A 5 -9.77 5.55 5.69
N TYR A 6 -8.74 4.90 6.21
CA TYR A 6 -7.67 4.33 5.40
C TYR A 6 -8.17 3.20 4.49
N SER A 7 -9.05 2.34 5.01
CA SER A 7 -9.71 1.31 4.21
C SER A 7 -10.51 1.92 3.05
N LYS A 8 -11.34 2.92 3.31
CA LYS A 8 -12.11 3.64 2.27
C LYS A 8 -11.20 4.27 1.22
N LEU A 9 -10.16 5.01 1.63
CA LEU A 9 -9.21 5.64 0.70
C LEU A 9 -8.47 4.61 -0.15
N SER A 10 -8.14 3.44 0.42
CA SER A 10 -7.46 2.37 -0.32
C SER A 10 -8.31 1.81 -1.46
N GLN A 11 -9.63 1.79 -1.31
CA GLN A 11 -10.56 1.28 -2.32
C GLN A 11 -10.85 2.30 -3.43
N LEU A 12 -10.85 3.60 -3.13
CA LEU A 12 -11.15 4.65 -4.11
C LEU A 12 -10.20 4.65 -5.31
N HIS A 13 -8.97 4.24 -5.13
CA HIS A 13 -7.98 4.20 -6.20
C HIS A 13 -8.35 3.22 -7.32
N TYR A 14 -9.13 2.17 -7.05
CA TYR A 14 -9.57 1.21 -8.07
C TYR A 14 -10.51 1.83 -9.13
N HIS A 15 -11.12 2.99 -8.84
CA HIS A 15 -11.92 3.71 -9.81
C HIS A 15 -11.12 4.27 -11.00
N VAL A 16 -9.80 4.44 -10.87
CA VAL A 16 -8.94 4.96 -11.96
C VAL A 16 -8.99 4.06 -13.19
N ASP A 17 -8.91 2.75 -12.99
CA ASP A 17 -8.86 1.80 -14.11
C ASP A 17 -10.24 1.64 -14.76
N LYS A 18 -11.30 1.69 -13.95
CA LYS A 18 -12.67 1.52 -14.44
C LYS A 18 -13.22 2.72 -15.21
N HIS A 19 -12.80 3.94 -14.84
CA HIS A 19 -13.46 5.17 -15.31
C HIS A 19 -12.48 6.22 -15.86
N GLY A 20 -11.18 5.93 -15.91
CA GLY A 20 -10.14 6.88 -16.28
C GLY A 20 -9.81 7.91 -15.19
N LYS A 21 -8.65 8.52 -15.31
CA LYS A 21 -8.07 9.41 -14.28
C LYS A 21 -8.99 10.58 -13.91
N LYS A 22 -9.61 11.26 -14.90
CA LYS A 22 -10.46 12.44 -14.65
C LYS A 22 -11.70 12.11 -13.80
N LYS A 23 -12.41 11.03 -14.14
CA LYS A 23 -13.59 10.58 -13.37
C LYS A 23 -13.21 10.06 -11.98
N ALA A 24 -12.08 9.35 -11.88
CA ALA A 24 -11.57 8.88 -10.61
C ALA A 24 -11.19 10.04 -9.68
N THR A 25 -10.48 11.07 -10.18
CA THR A 25 -10.15 12.28 -9.42
C THR A 25 -11.41 12.93 -8.85
N LYS A 26 -12.47 13.10 -9.68
CA LYS A 26 -13.74 13.68 -9.20
C LYS A 26 -14.37 12.87 -8.07
N LYS A 27 -14.39 11.54 -8.20
CA LYS A 27 -14.93 10.65 -7.15
C LYS A 27 -14.10 10.69 -5.87
N ILE A 28 -12.78 10.69 -6.00
CA ILE A 28 -11.86 10.77 -4.86
C ILE A 28 -12.07 12.10 -4.13
N ASN A 29 -12.07 13.23 -4.85
CA ASN A 29 -12.27 14.54 -4.24
C ASN A 29 -13.61 14.62 -3.51
N LYS A 30 -14.70 14.11 -4.12
CA LYS A 30 -16.01 14.03 -3.45
C LYS A 30 -15.96 13.19 -2.16
N ALA A 31 -15.22 12.08 -2.16
CA ALA A 31 -15.10 11.23 -0.98
C ALA A 31 -14.21 11.84 0.12
N LEU A 32 -13.38 12.83 -0.24
CA LEU A 32 -12.53 13.57 0.68
C LEU A 32 -13.20 14.81 1.26
N GLU A 33 -14.38 15.20 0.74
CA GLU A 33 -15.16 16.33 1.27
C GLU A 33 -15.45 16.11 2.76
N GLY A 34 -15.21 17.13 3.57
CA GLY A 34 -15.37 17.06 5.03
C GLY A 34 -14.27 16.30 5.78
N THR A 35 -13.24 15.82 5.09
CA THR A 35 -12.03 15.22 5.71
C THR A 35 -10.87 16.21 5.73
N ASP A 36 -9.84 15.91 6.52
CA ASP A 36 -8.60 16.69 6.55
C ASP A 36 -7.59 16.29 5.46
N TYR A 37 -8.03 15.48 4.49
CA TYR A 37 -7.20 15.03 3.37
C TYR A 37 -7.56 15.69 2.06
N SER A 38 -6.55 15.94 1.23
CA SER A 38 -6.68 16.34 -0.17
C SER A 38 -5.91 15.38 -1.07
N LEU A 39 -6.38 15.19 -2.31
CA LEU A 39 -5.65 14.40 -3.30
C LEU A 39 -4.50 15.23 -3.86
N GLU A 40 -3.26 14.85 -3.55
CA GLU A 40 -2.07 15.51 -4.07
C GLU A 40 -1.63 14.92 -5.42
N LYS A 41 -1.62 13.59 -5.52
CA LYS A 41 -1.09 12.90 -6.70
C LYS A 41 -1.86 11.64 -7.00
N LEU A 42 -2.19 11.44 -8.27
CA LEU A 42 -2.83 10.24 -8.75
C LEU A 42 -2.05 9.64 -9.92
N LYS A 43 -1.42 8.50 -9.69
CA LYS A 43 -0.77 7.66 -10.71
C LYS A 43 -1.48 6.32 -10.80
N ARG A 44 -1.25 5.56 -11.87
CA ARG A 44 -1.90 4.26 -12.09
C ARG A 44 -1.75 3.26 -10.92
N GLY A 45 -0.70 3.35 -10.14
CA GLY A 45 -0.44 2.39 -9.08
C GLY A 45 -0.29 2.96 -7.68
N VAL A 46 -0.23 4.29 -7.57
CA VAL A 46 -0.05 4.99 -6.31
C VAL A 46 -0.88 6.26 -6.32
N ALA A 47 -1.69 6.45 -5.28
CA ALA A 47 -2.33 7.72 -4.98
C ALA A 47 -1.71 8.30 -3.70
N VAL A 48 -1.48 9.61 -3.69
CA VAL A 48 -0.97 10.33 -2.53
C VAL A 48 -2.05 11.30 -2.07
N TYR A 49 -2.34 11.22 -0.79
CA TYR A 49 -3.24 12.14 -0.10
C TYR A 49 -2.46 12.95 0.91
N ARG A 50 -2.63 14.27 0.90
CA ARG A 50 -2.00 15.19 1.85
C ARG A 50 -2.98 15.51 2.97
N HIS A 51 -2.55 15.33 4.22
CA HIS A 51 -3.28 15.75 5.40
C HIS A 51 -2.95 17.21 5.74
N LYS A 52 -3.86 17.91 6.42
CA LYS A 52 -3.68 19.32 6.80
C LYS A 52 -2.48 19.57 7.71
N ASP A 53 -2.04 18.57 8.49
CA ASP A 53 -0.84 18.64 9.34
C ASP A 53 0.49 18.52 8.56
N GLY A 54 0.43 18.39 7.23
CA GLY A 54 1.58 18.20 6.36
C GLY A 54 1.98 16.74 6.14
N SER A 55 1.44 15.78 6.90
CA SER A 55 1.72 14.37 6.68
C SER A 55 1.08 13.84 5.39
N SER A 56 1.61 12.76 4.84
CA SER A 56 1.06 12.14 3.64
C SER A 56 0.64 10.69 3.85
N LEU A 57 -0.41 10.30 3.12
CA LEU A 57 -0.86 8.93 3.01
C LEU A 57 -0.64 8.45 1.59
N VAL A 58 0.20 7.43 1.44
CA VAL A 58 0.50 6.82 0.14
C VAL A 58 -0.29 5.53 0.01
N ASN A 59 -1.32 5.57 -0.80
CA ASN A 59 -2.13 4.40 -1.12
C ASN A 59 -1.56 3.65 -2.32
N VAL A 60 -1.20 2.40 -2.10
CA VAL A 60 -0.67 1.50 -3.11
C VAL A 60 -1.78 0.59 -3.62
N LYS A 61 -2.07 0.73 -4.91
CA LYS A 61 -3.06 -0.10 -5.59
C LYS A 61 -2.46 -1.44 -6.01
N GLY A 62 -3.23 -2.50 -5.84
CA GLY A 62 -2.99 -3.80 -6.46
C GLY A 62 -3.31 -3.81 -7.96
N THR A 63 -3.39 -4.98 -8.55
CA THR A 63 -3.80 -5.19 -9.95
C THR A 63 -5.33 -5.14 -10.08
N ASP A 64 -5.81 -4.94 -11.32
CA ASP A 64 -7.24 -4.91 -11.64
C ASP A 64 -8.00 -6.16 -11.20
N ILE A 65 -9.27 -5.94 -10.88
CA ILE A 65 -10.22 -6.90 -10.29
C ILE A 65 -10.46 -8.13 -11.18
N THR A 66 -10.22 -8.05 -12.47
CA THR A 66 -10.49 -9.12 -13.43
C THR A 66 -9.68 -10.40 -13.22
N ASN A 67 -8.54 -10.32 -12.51
CA ASN A 67 -7.66 -11.47 -12.23
C ASN A 67 -7.35 -11.65 -10.73
N LYS A 68 -8.21 -11.17 -9.83
CA LYS A 68 -7.99 -11.27 -8.37
C LYS A 68 -7.74 -12.70 -7.89
N LYS A 69 -8.51 -13.68 -8.40
CA LYS A 69 -8.40 -15.09 -7.97
C LYS A 69 -7.05 -15.69 -8.32
N ASP A 70 -6.57 -15.42 -9.54
CA ASP A 70 -5.28 -15.95 -10.02
C ASP A 70 -4.11 -15.33 -9.26
N ILE A 71 -4.15 -14.02 -9.03
CA ILE A 71 -3.10 -13.30 -8.31
C ILE A 71 -3.04 -13.69 -6.84
N LEU A 72 -4.18 -13.80 -6.16
CA LEU A 72 -4.24 -14.26 -4.77
C LEU A 72 -3.82 -15.72 -4.66
N SER A 73 -4.18 -16.54 -5.65
CA SER A 73 -3.71 -17.92 -5.75
C SER A 73 -2.20 -18.00 -5.92
N ASP A 74 -1.63 -17.22 -6.84
CA ASP A 74 -0.18 -17.16 -7.08
C ASP A 74 0.59 -16.68 -5.84
N ILE A 75 0.05 -15.70 -5.11
CA ILE A 75 0.64 -15.23 -3.84
C ILE A 75 0.55 -16.32 -2.76
N LYS A 76 -0.59 -16.98 -2.63
CA LYS A 76 -0.79 -18.10 -1.68
C LYS A 76 0.13 -19.27 -1.97
N LEU A 77 0.44 -19.54 -3.23
CA LEU A 77 1.35 -20.60 -3.66
C LEU A 77 2.84 -20.21 -3.55
N GLY A 78 3.17 -18.98 -3.10
CA GLY A 78 4.54 -18.50 -3.02
C GLY A 78 5.16 -18.15 -4.39
N LEU A 79 4.44 -18.35 -5.49
CA LEU A 79 4.90 -18.07 -6.87
C LEU A 79 4.75 -16.58 -7.24
N GLY A 80 3.95 -15.84 -6.47
CA GLY A 80 3.54 -14.48 -6.81
C GLY A 80 4.65 -13.44 -6.79
N LEU A 81 5.72 -13.64 -6.01
CA LEU A 81 6.81 -12.67 -5.91
C LEU A 81 7.65 -12.60 -7.19
N SER A 82 7.93 -13.73 -7.83
CA SER A 82 8.73 -13.77 -9.06
C SER A 82 7.91 -13.34 -10.28
N LYS A 83 6.66 -13.80 -10.40
CA LYS A 83 5.76 -13.51 -11.52
C LYS A 83 5.34 -12.04 -11.58
N HIS A 84 5.22 -11.39 -10.41
CA HIS A 84 4.80 -9.98 -10.29
C HIS A 84 5.94 -9.03 -9.89
N ASP A 85 7.20 -9.46 -9.97
CA ASP A 85 8.36 -8.68 -9.49
C ASP A 85 8.47 -7.29 -10.14
N LYS A 86 8.15 -7.18 -11.44
CA LYS A 86 8.13 -5.88 -12.14
C LYS A 86 7.11 -4.91 -11.53
N GLN A 87 5.94 -5.40 -11.10
CA GLN A 87 4.93 -4.56 -10.47
C GLN A 87 5.34 -4.18 -9.05
N PHE A 88 5.84 -5.12 -8.26
CA PHE A 88 6.35 -4.88 -6.92
C PHE A 88 7.52 -3.87 -6.92
N SER A 89 8.48 -4.04 -7.82
CA SER A 89 9.63 -3.13 -7.94
C SER A 89 9.21 -1.74 -8.43
N SER A 90 8.29 -1.64 -9.39
CA SER A 90 7.74 -0.38 -9.88
C SER A 90 7.02 0.41 -8.78
N ARG A 91 6.17 -0.26 -7.97
CA ARG A 91 5.46 0.40 -6.86
C ARG A 91 6.42 0.81 -5.75
N ARG A 92 7.36 -0.03 -5.39
CA ARG A 92 8.42 0.30 -4.43
C ARG A 92 9.23 1.53 -4.87
N LYS A 93 9.55 1.65 -6.16
CA LYS A 93 10.19 2.84 -6.71
C LYS A 93 9.30 4.08 -6.55
N GLN A 94 8.01 3.99 -6.87
CA GLN A 94 7.08 5.13 -6.73
C GLN A 94 6.95 5.60 -5.28
N ILE A 95 6.93 4.67 -4.31
CA ILE A 95 6.96 4.99 -2.87
C ILE A 95 8.25 5.72 -2.52
N LYS A 96 9.40 5.18 -2.89
CA LYS A 96 10.71 5.82 -2.64
C LYS A 96 10.81 7.21 -3.23
N ASP A 97 10.34 7.39 -4.47
CA ASP A 97 10.40 8.67 -5.16
C ASP A 97 9.51 9.73 -4.49
N HIS A 98 8.39 9.31 -3.88
CA HIS A 98 7.60 10.22 -3.05
C HIS A 98 8.34 10.57 -1.75
N MET A 99 8.85 9.57 -1.05
CA MET A 99 9.49 9.74 0.26
C MET A 99 10.78 10.59 0.23
N LYS A 100 11.42 10.78 -0.94
CA LYS A 100 12.61 11.64 -1.06
C LYS A 100 12.37 13.10 -0.68
N ASN A 101 11.13 13.56 -0.79
CA ASN A 101 10.74 14.94 -0.52
C ASN A 101 9.86 15.07 0.73
N GLU A 102 9.81 14.03 1.55
CA GLU A 102 9.00 13.97 2.76
C GLU A 102 9.92 13.89 3.99
N ASP A 103 9.46 14.47 5.08
CA ASP A 103 10.13 14.33 6.38
C ASP A 103 10.05 12.88 6.88
N ALA A 104 11.06 12.47 7.62
CA ALA A 104 11.06 11.15 8.25
C ALA A 104 9.83 10.99 9.17
N ASN A 105 9.19 9.84 9.10
CA ASN A 105 7.98 9.52 9.86
C ASN A 105 6.75 10.42 9.57
N SER A 106 6.71 11.12 8.41
CA SER A 106 5.53 11.86 7.96
C SER A 106 4.64 11.06 6.99
N VAL A 107 5.11 9.91 6.48
CA VAL A 107 4.44 9.10 5.47
C VAL A 107 3.80 7.87 6.08
N THR A 108 2.49 7.69 5.86
CA THR A 108 1.78 6.43 6.12
C THR A 108 1.53 5.71 4.80
N LEU A 109 1.90 4.42 4.74
CA LEU A 109 1.59 3.56 3.59
C LEU A 109 0.29 2.82 3.82
N VAL A 110 -0.53 2.72 2.77
CA VAL A 110 -1.79 1.96 2.82
C VAL A 110 -1.90 1.07 1.59
N GLY A 111 -2.43 -0.13 1.77
CA GLY A 111 -2.68 -1.04 0.66
C GLY A 111 -3.78 -2.04 0.96
N HIS A 112 -4.64 -2.31 -0.04
CA HIS A 112 -5.69 -3.31 0.04
C HIS A 112 -5.39 -4.49 -0.90
N SER A 113 -5.67 -5.70 -0.46
CA SER A 113 -5.48 -6.92 -1.25
C SER A 113 -4.03 -7.03 -1.76
N LEU A 114 -3.79 -7.20 -3.06
CA LEU A 114 -2.44 -7.23 -3.65
C LEU A 114 -1.65 -5.94 -3.34
N GLY A 115 -2.30 -4.77 -3.27
CA GLY A 115 -1.65 -3.52 -2.85
C GLY A 115 -1.04 -3.61 -1.46
N GLY A 116 -1.73 -4.30 -0.55
CA GLY A 116 -1.21 -4.60 0.78
C GLY A 116 0.01 -5.53 0.75
N SER A 117 0.00 -6.55 -0.10
CA SER A 117 1.17 -7.43 -0.30
C SER A 117 2.36 -6.67 -0.88
N ILE A 118 2.11 -5.71 -1.78
CA ILE A 118 3.16 -4.83 -2.33
C ILE A 118 3.74 -3.93 -1.23
N VAL A 119 2.90 -3.31 -0.39
CA VAL A 119 3.35 -2.50 0.77
C VAL A 119 4.19 -3.35 1.72
N THR A 120 3.71 -4.53 2.10
CA THR A 120 4.45 -5.47 2.97
C THR A 120 5.82 -5.82 2.38
N SER A 121 5.88 -6.14 1.09
CA SER A 121 7.13 -6.40 0.38
C SER A 121 8.05 -5.18 0.33
N ALA A 122 7.50 -3.98 0.10
CA ALA A 122 8.28 -2.74 0.09
C ALA A 122 8.92 -2.46 1.46
N MET A 123 8.16 -2.64 2.53
CA MET A 123 8.64 -2.52 3.92
C MET A 123 9.73 -3.55 4.24
N ALA A 124 9.57 -4.80 3.82
CA ALA A 124 10.56 -5.85 4.07
C ALA A 124 11.84 -5.66 3.26
N LYS A 125 11.72 -5.39 1.95
CA LYS A 125 12.87 -5.34 1.01
C LYS A 125 13.58 -3.99 0.94
N SER A 126 13.06 -2.93 1.57
CA SER A 126 13.68 -1.60 1.51
C SER A 126 13.88 -1.00 2.89
N LYS A 127 15.15 -0.97 3.32
CA LYS A 127 15.54 -0.33 4.57
C LYS A 127 15.10 1.14 4.60
N SER A 128 15.33 1.90 3.52
CA SER A 128 14.95 3.33 3.46
C SER A 128 13.44 3.57 3.60
N ILE A 129 12.60 2.67 3.10
CA ILE A 129 11.15 2.78 3.32
C ILE A 129 10.83 2.44 4.77
N ARG A 130 11.29 1.29 5.26
CA ARG A 130 11.00 0.80 6.60
C ARG A 130 11.42 1.79 7.70
N ASP A 131 12.59 2.40 7.56
CA ASP A 131 13.13 3.30 8.57
C ASP A 131 12.38 4.65 8.60
N ASN A 132 11.96 5.16 7.43
CA ASN A 132 11.45 6.52 7.30
C ASN A 132 9.91 6.64 7.23
N VAL A 133 9.15 5.56 7.06
CA VAL A 133 7.70 5.62 7.18
C VAL A 133 7.26 5.78 8.64
N LYS A 134 6.15 6.47 8.87
CA LYS A 134 5.45 6.52 10.15
C LYS A 134 4.86 5.15 10.50
N SER A 135 4.06 4.61 9.58
CA SER A 135 3.39 3.32 9.68
C SER A 135 3.01 2.79 8.30
N ALA A 136 2.64 1.52 8.25
CA ALA A 136 2.02 0.92 7.08
C ALA A 136 0.78 0.13 7.53
N GLU A 137 -0.38 0.40 6.94
CA GLU A 137 -1.62 -0.31 7.22
C GLU A 137 -2.09 -1.06 5.97
N VAL A 138 -2.27 -2.36 6.11
CA VAL A 138 -2.64 -3.23 5.01
C VAL A 138 -3.92 -3.98 5.32
N PHE A 139 -4.80 -4.07 4.32
CA PHE A 139 -6.15 -4.60 4.46
C PHE A 139 -6.33 -5.81 3.55
N ASN A 140 -6.88 -6.91 4.10
CA ASN A 140 -7.26 -8.12 3.36
C ASN A 140 -6.17 -8.61 2.40
N THR A 141 -4.93 -8.62 2.88
CA THR A 141 -3.78 -9.07 2.08
C THR A 141 -3.83 -10.58 1.94
N GLY A 142 -3.37 -11.09 0.79
CA GLY A 142 -3.13 -12.53 0.61
C GLY A 142 -1.92 -13.03 1.40
N TYR A 143 -1.67 -12.48 2.60
CA TYR A 143 -0.53 -12.85 3.43
C TYR A 143 -0.63 -14.30 3.91
N THR A 144 0.36 -15.10 3.58
CA THR A 144 0.53 -16.45 4.08
C THR A 144 1.79 -16.56 4.94
N LYS A 145 1.90 -17.61 5.73
CA LYS A 145 3.12 -17.89 6.51
C LYS A 145 4.34 -18.02 5.58
N GLU A 146 4.15 -18.62 4.41
CA GLU A 146 5.19 -18.82 3.40
C GLU A 146 5.66 -17.47 2.82
N PHE A 147 4.72 -16.59 2.46
CA PHE A 147 5.03 -15.24 2.02
C PHE A 147 5.80 -14.45 3.09
N GLY A 148 5.37 -14.56 4.35
CA GLY A 148 6.06 -13.93 5.48
C GLY A 148 7.47 -14.48 5.71
N LYS A 149 7.68 -15.78 5.59
CA LYS A 149 9.00 -16.41 5.68
C LYS A 149 9.91 -15.92 4.55
N GLU A 150 9.41 -15.88 3.31
CA GLU A 150 10.18 -15.40 2.15
C GLU A 150 10.57 -13.92 2.30
N LEU A 151 9.65 -13.07 2.74
CA LEU A 151 9.93 -11.64 2.96
C LEU A 151 10.91 -11.40 4.10
N SER A 152 10.88 -12.23 5.14
CA SER A 152 11.76 -12.09 6.31
C SER A 152 13.13 -12.76 6.12
N LYS A 153 13.31 -13.49 5.01
CA LYS A 153 14.59 -14.12 4.66
C LYS A 153 15.68 -13.05 4.47
N GLY A 154 16.76 -13.16 5.24
CA GLY A 154 17.85 -12.19 5.19
C GLY A 154 17.67 -10.89 5.98
N LEU A 155 16.49 -10.66 6.61
CA LEU A 155 16.33 -9.53 7.50
C LEU A 155 17.04 -9.75 8.84
N LYS A 156 17.76 -8.73 9.31
CA LYS A 156 18.34 -8.71 10.66
C LYS A 156 17.25 -8.66 11.73
N LYS A 157 17.60 -8.99 12.97
CA LYS A 157 16.66 -8.99 14.10
C LYS A 157 16.00 -7.62 14.34
N GLU A 158 16.80 -6.55 14.26
CA GLU A 158 16.34 -5.17 14.42
C GLU A 158 15.33 -4.80 13.31
N ASP A 159 15.63 -5.15 12.07
CA ASP A 159 14.76 -4.91 10.92
C ASP A 159 13.41 -5.64 11.05
N LYS A 160 13.43 -6.86 11.56
CA LYS A 160 12.20 -7.64 11.84
C LYS A 160 11.37 -6.99 12.96
N SER A 161 12.03 -6.48 13.99
CA SER A 161 11.36 -5.76 15.10
C SER A 161 10.68 -4.49 14.60
N LEU A 162 11.42 -3.67 13.84
CA LEU A 162 10.89 -2.43 13.28
C LEU A 162 9.74 -2.68 12.29
N LEU A 163 9.85 -3.73 11.47
CA LEU A 163 8.77 -4.15 10.56
C LEU A 163 7.49 -4.51 11.34
N LYS A 164 7.62 -5.29 12.41
CA LYS A 164 6.49 -5.65 13.26
C LYS A 164 5.85 -4.46 13.95
N GLN A 165 6.66 -3.49 14.37
CA GLN A 165 6.17 -2.26 15.02
C GLN A 165 5.39 -1.35 14.07
N LYS A 166 5.86 -1.21 12.83
CA LYS A 166 5.31 -0.24 11.87
C LYS A 166 4.25 -0.81 10.92
N LEU A 167 4.19 -2.14 10.75
CA LEU A 167 3.28 -2.80 9.81
C LEU A 167 2.07 -3.40 10.54
N ILE A 168 0.90 -2.87 10.25
CA ILE A 168 -0.38 -3.28 10.83
C ILE A 168 -1.17 -4.03 9.77
N HIS A 169 -1.56 -5.28 10.08
CA HIS A 169 -2.44 -6.10 9.25
C HIS A 169 -3.87 -6.02 9.78
N ASN A 170 -4.77 -5.53 8.95
CA ASN A 170 -6.18 -5.45 9.23
C ASN A 170 -6.94 -6.50 8.39
N HIS A 171 -7.77 -7.29 9.05
CA HIS A 171 -8.73 -8.18 8.40
C HIS A 171 -10.12 -7.59 8.63
N THR A 172 -10.88 -7.37 7.56
CA THR A 172 -12.30 -7.02 7.64
C THR A 172 -13.10 -8.30 7.55
N GLU A 173 -14.02 -8.53 8.48
CA GLU A 173 -14.98 -9.65 8.40
C GLU A 173 -15.87 -9.42 7.18
N GLY A 174 -15.99 -10.41 6.31
CA GLY A 174 -16.95 -10.43 5.22
C GLY A 174 -16.40 -10.30 3.78
N ASP A 175 -15.08 -10.42 3.57
CA ASP A 175 -14.50 -10.54 2.21
C ASP A 175 -14.03 -11.98 1.91
#